data_731e91957e8b14301385259c1a4c19a6
#
_entry.id   731e91957e8b14301385259c1a4c19a6
#
_cell.length_a   1.000
_cell.length_b   1.000
_cell.length_c   1.000
_cell.angle_alpha   90.00
_cell.angle_beta   90.00
_cell.angle_gamma   90.00
#
_symmetry.space_group_name_H-M   'P 1'
#
loop_
_entity.id
_entity.type
_entity.pdbx_description
1 polymer ?
#
loop_
_entity_poly.entity_id
_entity_poly.type
_entity_poly.pdbx_seq_one_letter_code
_entity_poly.pdbx_strand_id
1 'polypeptide(L)'
;MQITEPLEFGKYYHIYNRGINSENLFKENRNHEHFLNLYNKHIEPIAETFAWCLLKNHFHLLVRIKTFEEILHTHEDYEIKRIIAPHQSFGNLFNAYTKAINKGYNRHGALFERAFKRKLINNETYLQTVIKYIHYNPVNHGFCQHPIEYPGLNIKNTTQLNTNHKKNRVISGSVFSKQSILIMVVL
;
A
#
# COMPACT_ATOMS: atom_id res chain seq x y z
N MET A 1 -1.97 -6.27 -25.69
CA MET A 1 -1.26 -6.53 -24.43
C MET A 1 -1.27 -5.24 -23.63
N GLN A 2 -1.84 -5.20 -22.43
CA GLN A 2 -1.85 -3.97 -21.62
C GLN A 2 -0.45 -3.80 -21.03
N ILE A 3 0.28 -2.79 -21.47
CA ILE A 3 1.61 -2.46 -20.93
C ILE A 3 1.40 -1.97 -19.50
N THR A 4 1.88 -2.72 -18.54
CA THR A 4 1.81 -2.33 -17.14
C THR A 4 2.99 -1.40 -16.82
N GLU A 5 2.70 -0.21 -16.30
CA GLU A 5 3.71 0.77 -15.91
C GLU A 5 4.70 0.15 -14.89
N PRO A 6 6.03 0.27 -15.10
CA PRO A 6 7.01 -0.27 -14.15
C PRO A 6 6.95 0.48 -12.82
N LEU A 7 7.32 -0.19 -11.73
CA LEU A 7 7.55 0.46 -10.44
C LEU A 7 9.03 0.83 -10.32
N GLU A 8 9.32 2.12 -10.42
CA GLU A 8 10.68 2.67 -10.36
C GLU A 8 11.04 3.10 -8.94
N PHE A 9 12.31 2.99 -8.58
CA PHE A 9 12.84 3.45 -7.29
C PHE A 9 12.69 4.98 -7.14
N GLY A 10 12.40 5.42 -5.93
CA GLY A 10 12.24 6.84 -5.58
C GLY A 10 10.94 7.49 -6.05
N LYS A 11 10.07 6.77 -6.78
CA LYS A 11 8.85 7.32 -7.38
C LYS A 11 7.61 7.02 -6.54
N TYR A 12 6.61 7.88 -6.68
CA TYR A 12 5.31 7.76 -6.00
C TYR A 12 4.29 7.09 -6.91
N TYR A 13 3.49 6.21 -6.33
CA TYR A 13 2.45 5.46 -7.04
C TYR A 13 1.15 5.40 -6.26
N HIS A 14 0.05 5.55 -6.98
CA HIS A 14 -1.25 5.07 -6.56
C HIS A 14 -1.39 3.62 -6.99
N ILE A 15 -1.42 2.71 -6.03
CA ILE A 15 -1.59 1.26 -6.26
C ILE A 15 -2.97 0.85 -5.79
N TYR A 16 -3.68 0.11 -6.62
CA TYR A 16 -5.03 -0.35 -6.31
C TYR A 16 -5.36 -1.66 -7.00
N ASN A 17 -6.29 -2.39 -6.41
CA ASN A 17 -6.85 -3.61 -6.99
C ASN A 17 -8.23 -3.89 -6.38
N ARG A 18 -8.97 -4.78 -7.01
CA ARG A 18 -10.28 -5.22 -6.54
C ARG A 18 -10.43 -6.73 -6.65
N GLY A 19 -11.41 -7.27 -5.94
CA GLY A 19 -11.80 -8.66 -6.03
C GLY A 19 -12.38 -8.98 -7.41
N ILE A 20 -12.00 -10.13 -7.96
CA ILE A 20 -12.55 -10.64 -9.22
C ILE A 20 -14.09 -10.76 -9.08
N ASN A 21 -14.83 -10.38 -10.12
CA ASN A 21 -16.30 -10.38 -10.11
C ASN A 21 -16.91 -9.61 -8.92
N SER A 22 -16.23 -8.54 -8.46
CA SER A 22 -16.62 -7.75 -7.27
C SER A 22 -16.63 -8.55 -5.96
N GLU A 23 -15.94 -9.68 -5.89
CA GLU A 23 -15.85 -10.50 -4.69
C GLU A 23 -15.21 -9.73 -3.52
N ASN A 24 -15.68 -10.01 -2.30
CA ASN A 24 -15.12 -9.40 -1.11
C ASN A 24 -13.70 -9.92 -0.83
N LEU A 25 -12.76 -8.99 -0.81
CA LEU A 25 -11.38 -9.24 -0.40
C LEU A 25 -11.29 -9.44 1.12
N PHE A 26 -12.04 -8.61 1.85
CA PHE A 26 -12.07 -8.61 3.31
C PHE A 26 -13.48 -8.97 3.77
N LYS A 27 -13.65 -10.19 4.25
CA LYS A 27 -14.94 -10.74 4.72
C LYS A 27 -15.17 -10.49 6.20
N GLU A 28 -14.09 -10.40 6.97
CA GLU A 28 -14.05 -10.20 8.42
C GLU A 28 -12.76 -9.49 8.85
N ASN A 29 -12.74 -8.98 10.09
CA ASN A 29 -11.63 -8.17 10.61
C ASN A 29 -10.28 -8.89 10.55
N ARG A 30 -10.24 -10.19 10.86
CA ARG A 30 -9.00 -10.97 10.75
C ARG A 30 -8.40 -10.98 9.34
N ASN A 31 -9.20 -10.75 8.29
CA ASN A 31 -8.68 -10.66 6.92
C ASN A 31 -7.89 -9.35 6.71
N HIS A 32 -8.35 -8.23 7.30
CA HIS A 32 -7.61 -6.98 7.28
C HIS A 32 -6.28 -7.12 8.03
N GLU A 33 -6.31 -7.68 9.23
CA GLU A 33 -5.11 -7.92 10.04
C GLU A 33 -4.10 -8.79 9.29
N HIS A 34 -4.57 -9.89 8.69
CA HIS A 34 -3.72 -10.77 7.91
C HIS A 34 -3.11 -10.08 6.68
N PHE A 35 -3.92 -9.27 5.96
CA PHE A 35 -3.43 -8.49 4.84
C PHE A 35 -2.35 -7.50 5.28
N LEU A 36 -2.56 -6.78 6.38
CA LEU A 36 -1.60 -5.82 6.91
C LEU A 36 -0.31 -6.50 7.40
N ASN A 37 -0.40 -7.68 8.02
CA ASN A 37 0.78 -8.45 8.39
C ASN A 37 1.61 -8.87 7.17
N LEU A 38 0.96 -9.30 6.09
CA LEU A 38 1.62 -9.59 4.83
C LEU A 38 2.17 -8.32 4.16
N TYR A 39 1.44 -7.21 4.26
CA TYR A 39 1.88 -5.91 3.77
C TYR A 39 3.18 -5.47 4.44
N ASN A 40 3.23 -5.54 5.76
CA ASN A 40 4.44 -5.23 6.54
C ASN A 40 5.61 -6.11 6.11
N LYS A 41 5.36 -7.39 5.92
CA LYS A 41 6.40 -8.34 5.50
C LYS A 41 6.95 -8.06 4.10
N HIS A 42 6.10 -7.74 3.15
CA HIS A 42 6.48 -7.70 1.73
C HIS A 42 6.66 -6.28 1.19
N ILE A 43 5.99 -5.28 1.76
CA ILE A 43 5.95 -3.93 1.19
C ILE A 43 6.73 -2.91 2.02
N GLU A 44 6.62 -2.91 3.35
CA GLU A 44 7.39 -1.97 4.19
C GLU A 44 8.91 -1.98 3.93
N PRO A 45 9.54 -3.13 3.65
CA PRO A 45 10.96 -3.15 3.32
C PRO A 45 11.30 -2.36 2.06
N ILE A 46 10.37 -2.27 1.09
CA ILE A 46 10.64 -1.70 -0.25
C ILE A 46 9.87 -0.41 -0.56
N ALA A 47 8.93 -0.03 0.27
CA ALA A 47 8.11 1.16 0.03
C ALA A 47 7.75 1.88 1.33
N GLU A 48 7.56 3.19 1.23
CA GLU A 48 6.99 4.05 2.27
C GLU A 48 5.53 4.32 1.93
N THR A 49 4.63 4.12 2.91
CA THR A 49 3.19 4.29 2.73
C THR A 49 2.73 5.64 3.28
N PHE A 50 1.98 6.41 2.50
CA PHE A 50 1.48 7.74 2.84
C PHE A 50 -0.02 7.77 3.13
N ALA A 51 -0.78 6.97 2.41
CA ALA A 51 -2.21 6.82 2.64
C ALA A 51 -2.68 5.45 2.14
N TRP A 52 -3.74 4.93 2.76
CA TRP A 52 -4.38 3.71 2.30
C TRP A 52 -5.84 3.64 2.70
N CYS A 53 -6.60 2.90 1.93
CA CYS A 53 -7.99 2.58 2.19
C CYS A 53 -8.25 1.13 1.79
N LEU A 54 -8.68 0.30 2.73
CA LEU A 54 -9.05 -1.10 2.52
C LEU A 54 -10.57 -1.23 2.63
N LEU A 55 -11.25 -1.27 1.50
CA LEU A 55 -12.69 -1.49 1.44
C LEU A 55 -13.01 -2.96 1.19
N LYS A 56 -14.23 -3.35 1.50
CA LYS A 56 -14.69 -4.73 1.48
C LYS A 56 -14.23 -5.53 0.26
N ASN A 57 -14.28 -4.94 -0.94
CA ASN A 57 -13.97 -5.61 -2.20
C ASN A 57 -12.85 -4.96 -3.02
N HIS A 58 -12.21 -3.90 -2.53
CA HIS A 58 -11.09 -3.24 -3.20
C HIS A 58 -10.23 -2.46 -2.21
N PHE A 59 -9.05 -2.04 -2.65
CA PHE A 59 -8.15 -1.22 -1.86
C PHE A 59 -7.43 -0.18 -2.72
N HIS A 60 -6.98 0.89 -2.05
CA HIS A 60 -6.13 1.93 -2.59
C HIS A 60 -4.96 2.19 -1.66
N LEU A 61 -3.76 2.33 -2.21
CA LEU A 61 -2.53 2.63 -1.50
C LEU A 61 -1.84 3.80 -2.19
N LEU A 62 -1.35 4.76 -1.42
CA LEU A 62 -0.42 5.77 -1.87
C LEU A 62 0.95 5.44 -1.28
N VAL A 63 1.89 5.07 -2.13
CA VAL A 63 3.23 4.64 -1.71
C VAL A 63 4.32 5.36 -2.49
N ARG A 64 5.48 5.53 -1.87
CA ARG A 64 6.75 5.83 -2.54
C ARG A 64 7.60 4.56 -2.53
N ILE A 65 8.06 4.13 -3.67
CA ILE A 65 9.08 3.08 -3.72
C ILE A 65 10.38 3.68 -3.17
N LYS A 66 10.97 3.03 -2.20
CA LYS A 66 12.25 3.47 -1.62
C LYS A 66 13.33 3.47 -2.68
N THR A 67 14.37 4.29 -2.51
CA THR A 67 15.55 4.18 -3.36
C THR A 67 16.29 2.87 -3.10
N PHE A 68 17.18 2.51 -3.99
CA PHE A 68 17.99 1.31 -3.82
C PHE A 68 18.85 1.38 -2.55
N GLU A 69 19.43 2.55 -2.26
CA GLU A 69 20.24 2.82 -1.10
C GLU A 69 19.42 2.70 0.20
N GLU A 70 18.20 3.26 0.22
CA GLU A 70 17.30 3.14 1.38
C GLU A 70 16.94 1.68 1.67
N ILE A 71 16.76 0.85 0.63
CA ILE A 71 16.47 -0.57 0.80
C ILE A 71 17.69 -1.31 1.36
N LEU A 72 18.88 -1.01 0.85
CA LEU A 72 20.13 -1.62 1.36
C LEU A 72 20.36 -1.33 2.84
N HIS A 73 20.20 -0.05 3.25
CA HIS A 73 20.37 0.35 4.66
C HIS A 73 19.36 -0.30 5.62
N THR A 74 18.21 -0.72 5.12
CA THR A 74 17.20 -1.40 5.95
C THR A 74 17.54 -2.88 6.20
N HIS A 75 18.50 -3.44 5.46
CA HIS A 75 18.85 -4.87 5.47
C HIS A 75 20.32 -5.13 5.81
N GLU A 76 20.88 -4.40 6.80
CA GLU A 76 22.29 -4.58 7.23
C GLU A 76 22.69 -6.02 7.60
N ASP A 77 21.73 -6.90 7.87
CA ASP A 77 21.96 -8.31 8.25
C ASP A 77 21.60 -9.34 7.16
N TYR A 78 21.11 -8.92 5.99
CA TYR A 78 20.78 -9.87 4.93
C TYR A 78 21.84 -9.84 3.83
N GLU A 79 22.43 -11.02 3.56
CA GLU A 79 23.21 -11.24 2.35
C GLU A 79 22.48 -10.62 1.15
N ILE A 80 23.08 -9.63 0.51
CA ILE A 80 22.61 -8.83 -0.64
C ILE A 80 22.29 -9.73 -1.88
N LYS A 81 21.87 -10.95 -1.67
CA LYS A 81 21.76 -11.94 -2.73
C LYS A 81 20.53 -11.80 -3.62
N ARG A 82 19.53 -10.97 -3.26
CA ARG A 82 18.35 -10.84 -4.12
C ARG A 82 17.53 -9.58 -3.81
N ILE A 83 17.87 -8.47 -4.42
CA ILE A 83 16.95 -7.34 -4.44
C ILE A 83 15.75 -7.74 -5.29
N ILE A 84 14.63 -7.99 -4.63
CA ILE A 84 13.38 -8.35 -5.29
C ILE A 84 12.85 -7.08 -5.95
N ALA A 85 12.60 -7.14 -7.25
CA ALA A 85 12.00 -6.03 -7.97
C ALA A 85 10.67 -5.60 -7.30
N PRO A 86 10.39 -4.29 -7.16
CA PRO A 86 9.23 -3.81 -6.39
C PRO A 86 7.90 -4.45 -6.81
N HIS A 87 7.67 -4.66 -8.11
CA HIS A 87 6.46 -5.30 -8.61
C HIS A 87 6.32 -6.76 -8.14
N GLN A 88 7.43 -7.47 -7.91
CA GLN A 88 7.42 -8.84 -7.41
C GLN A 88 7.05 -8.89 -5.93
N SER A 89 7.47 -7.90 -5.12
CA SER A 89 7.06 -7.79 -3.71
C SER A 89 5.55 -7.62 -3.58
N PHE A 90 4.92 -6.76 -4.40
CA PHE A 90 3.47 -6.66 -4.47
C PHE A 90 2.82 -7.97 -4.96
N GLY A 91 3.40 -8.62 -5.98
CA GLY A 91 2.95 -9.93 -6.44
C GLY A 91 2.98 -10.99 -5.32
N ASN A 92 4.04 -11.01 -4.52
CA ASN A 92 4.19 -11.92 -3.38
C ASN A 92 3.13 -11.66 -2.31
N LEU A 93 2.86 -10.38 -1.96
CA LEU A 93 1.78 -9.99 -1.06
C LEU A 93 0.44 -10.56 -1.54
N PHE A 94 0.05 -10.27 -2.78
CA PHE A 94 -1.26 -10.66 -3.30
C PHE A 94 -1.41 -12.17 -3.46
N ASN A 95 -0.34 -12.86 -3.86
CA ASN A 95 -0.33 -14.32 -3.95
C ASN A 95 -0.46 -14.98 -2.57
N ALA A 96 0.28 -14.48 -1.57
CA ALA A 96 0.20 -15.00 -0.20
C ALA A 96 -1.19 -14.78 0.40
N TYR A 97 -1.76 -13.58 0.22
CA TYR A 97 -3.10 -13.27 0.68
C TYR A 97 -4.16 -14.13 -0.02
N THR A 98 -4.09 -14.27 -1.35
CA THR A 98 -4.99 -15.14 -2.12
C THR A 98 -4.97 -16.57 -1.61
N LYS A 99 -3.78 -17.15 -1.37
CA LYS A 99 -3.63 -18.51 -0.84
C LYS A 99 -4.30 -18.65 0.53
N ALA A 100 -4.12 -17.68 1.41
CA ALA A 100 -4.72 -17.71 2.75
C ALA A 100 -6.26 -17.63 2.69
N ILE A 101 -6.81 -16.71 1.89
CA ILE A 101 -8.26 -16.58 1.72
C ILE A 101 -8.85 -17.83 1.05
N ASN A 102 -8.21 -18.35 0.01
CA ASN A 102 -8.67 -19.56 -0.65
C ASN A 102 -8.74 -20.75 0.33
N LYS A 103 -7.69 -20.94 1.15
CA LYS A 103 -7.66 -21.98 2.16
C LYS A 103 -8.72 -21.75 3.26
N GLY A 104 -8.83 -20.52 3.76
CA GLY A 104 -9.72 -20.20 4.89
C GLY A 104 -11.20 -20.25 4.55
N TYR A 105 -11.57 -20.05 3.29
CA TYR A 105 -12.97 -19.99 2.84
C TYR A 105 -13.33 -21.07 1.80
N ASN A 106 -12.50 -22.10 1.67
CA ASN A 106 -12.69 -23.23 0.74
C ASN A 106 -13.02 -22.77 -0.69
N ARG A 107 -12.25 -21.77 -1.17
CA ARG A 107 -12.40 -21.24 -2.53
C ARG A 107 -11.18 -21.57 -3.38
N HIS A 108 -11.34 -21.47 -4.71
CA HIS A 108 -10.30 -21.75 -5.69
C HIS A 108 -10.15 -20.59 -6.69
N GLY A 109 -9.01 -20.54 -7.37
CA GLY A 109 -8.74 -19.58 -8.42
C GLY A 109 -8.28 -18.22 -7.93
N ALA A 110 -8.36 -17.23 -8.82
CA ALA A 110 -7.93 -15.86 -8.53
C ALA A 110 -8.85 -15.19 -7.51
N LEU A 111 -8.26 -14.40 -6.61
CA LEU A 111 -9.00 -13.55 -5.68
C LEU A 111 -9.08 -12.12 -6.22
N PHE A 112 -7.99 -11.64 -6.80
CA PHE A 112 -7.88 -10.31 -7.36
C PHE A 112 -8.10 -10.31 -8.87
N GLU A 113 -8.55 -9.18 -9.41
CA GLU A 113 -8.47 -8.93 -10.86
C GLU A 113 -7.00 -9.08 -11.31
N ARG A 114 -6.80 -9.52 -12.57
CA ARG A 114 -5.46 -9.75 -13.11
C ARG A 114 -4.70 -8.43 -13.20
N ALA A 115 -3.42 -8.50 -12.86
CA ALA A 115 -2.47 -7.40 -12.75
C ALA A 115 -3.00 -6.26 -11.88
N PHE A 116 -2.44 -6.11 -10.67
CA PHE A 116 -2.76 -4.93 -9.85
C PHE A 116 -2.46 -3.64 -10.62
N LYS A 117 -3.35 -2.68 -10.47
CA LYS A 117 -3.26 -1.40 -11.17
C LYS A 117 -2.32 -0.47 -10.40
N ARG A 118 -1.56 0.32 -11.15
CA ARG A 118 -0.62 1.30 -10.61
C ARG A 118 -0.58 2.50 -11.52
N LYS A 119 -0.50 3.69 -10.94
CA LYS A 119 -0.40 4.94 -11.65
C LYS A 119 0.70 5.80 -11.03
N LEU A 120 1.67 6.21 -11.84
CA LEU A 120 2.74 7.10 -11.43
C LEU A 120 2.15 8.46 -11.02
N ILE A 121 2.64 8.99 -9.91
CA ILE A 121 2.32 10.33 -9.43
C ILE A 121 3.54 11.21 -9.72
N ASN A 122 3.41 12.06 -10.72
CA ASN A 122 4.51 12.85 -11.27
C ASN A 122 4.41 14.35 -10.97
N ASN A 123 3.34 14.79 -10.30
CA ASN A 123 3.17 16.17 -9.90
C ASN A 123 2.37 16.32 -8.59
N GLU A 124 2.53 17.45 -7.94
CA GLU A 124 1.93 17.79 -6.64
C GLU A 124 0.40 17.83 -6.70
N THR A 125 -0.18 18.40 -7.75
CA THR A 125 -1.64 18.50 -7.91
C THR A 125 -2.29 17.13 -7.96
N TYR A 126 -1.68 16.21 -8.71
CA TYR A 126 -2.17 14.84 -8.80
C TYR A 126 -1.98 14.07 -7.48
N LEU A 127 -0.85 14.30 -6.77
CA LEU A 127 -0.64 13.74 -5.43
C LEU A 127 -1.76 14.13 -4.46
N GLN A 128 -2.09 15.42 -4.38
CA GLN A 128 -3.17 15.91 -3.52
C GLN A 128 -4.54 15.35 -3.93
N THR A 129 -4.77 15.21 -5.23
CA THR A 129 -5.99 14.60 -5.75
C THR A 129 -6.12 13.14 -5.29
N VAL A 130 -5.05 12.37 -5.37
CA VAL A 130 -5.03 10.96 -4.92
C VAL A 130 -5.23 10.85 -3.41
N ILE A 131 -4.60 11.72 -2.61
CA ILE A 131 -4.79 11.75 -1.16
C ILE A 131 -6.27 12.00 -0.84
N LYS A 132 -6.88 13.04 -1.42
CA LYS A 132 -8.31 13.34 -1.23
C LYS A 132 -9.19 12.17 -1.67
N TYR A 133 -8.89 11.59 -2.83
CA TYR A 133 -9.63 10.44 -3.35
C TYR A 133 -9.60 9.24 -2.39
N ILE A 134 -8.43 8.88 -1.86
CA ILE A 134 -8.30 7.78 -0.91
C ILE A 134 -9.10 8.06 0.37
N HIS A 135 -9.09 9.33 0.84
CA HIS A 135 -9.85 9.73 2.02
C HIS A 135 -11.34 9.65 1.84
N TYR A 136 -11.84 10.20 0.74
CA TYR A 136 -13.26 10.23 0.48
C TYR A 136 -13.80 8.91 -0.08
N ASN A 137 -12.93 7.93 -0.33
CA ASN A 137 -13.34 6.65 -0.87
C ASN A 137 -14.44 5.95 -0.04
N PRO A 138 -14.33 5.88 1.32
CA PRO A 138 -15.40 5.32 2.15
C PRO A 138 -16.72 6.09 2.05
N VAL A 139 -16.67 7.42 1.97
CA VAL A 139 -17.87 8.26 1.82
C VAL A 139 -18.51 8.02 0.45
N ASN A 140 -17.69 8.02 -0.60
CA ASN A 140 -18.16 7.80 -1.98
C ASN A 140 -18.82 6.42 -2.16
N HIS A 141 -18.47 5.46 -1.31
CA HIS A 141 -19.05 4.12 -1.27
C HIS A 141 -20.14 3.94 -0.20
N GLY A 142 -20.55 5.01 0.50
CA GLY A 142 -21.65 4.99 1.45
C GLY A 142 -21.37 4.32 2.79
N PHE A 143 -20.09 4.11 3.14
CA PHE A 143 -19.73 3.50 4.43
C PHE A 143 -19.79 4.48 5.60
N CYS A 144 -19.67 5.79 5.37
CA CYS A 144 -19.79 6.85 6.36
C CYS A 144 -20.25 8.13 5.67
N GLN A 145 -20.68 9.13 6.44
CA GLN A 145 -21.09 10.43 5.91
C GLN A 145 -19.91 11.40 5.79
N HIS A 146 -18.91 11.25 6.67
CA HIS A 146 -17.72 12.09 6.66
C HIS A 146 -16.45 11.24 6.82
N PRO A 147 -15.34 11.56 6.12
CA PRO A 147 -14.11 10.79 6.19
C PRO A 147 -13.56 10.55 7.59
N ILE A 148 -13.75 11.52 8.51
CA ILE A 148 -13.27 11.43 9.89
C ILE A 148 -14.00 10.37 10.72
N GLU A 149 -15.18 9.96 10.30
CA GLU A 149 -15.98 8.90 10.93
C GLU A 149 -15.47 7.51 10.58
N TYR A 150 -14.65 7.42 9.54
CA TYR A 150 -14.14 6.15 9.06
C TYR A 150 -12.93 5.74 9.92
N PRO A 151 -13.04 4.68 10.75
CA PRO A 151 -11.96 4.29 11.65
C PRO A 151 -10.70 3.95 10.85
N GLY A 152 -9.63 4.73 11.04
CA GLY A 152 -8.32 4.41 10.49
C GLY A 152 -7.89 5.22 9.27
N LEU A 153 -8.47 6.37 9.02
CA LEU A 153 -7.84 7.36 8.16
C LEU A 153 -6.56 7.87 8.82
N ASN A 154 -5.43 7.27 8.48
CA ASN A 154 -4.13 7.80 8.86
C ASN A 154 -3.47 8.44 7.64
N ILE A 155 -3.33 9.76 7.70
CA ILE A 155 -2.55 10.55 6.76
C ILE A 155 -1.29 10.98 7.48
N LYS A 156 -0.15 10.58 6.97
CA LYS A 156 1.07 11.33 7.28
C LYS A 156 0.86 12.77 6.79
N ASN A 157 0.95 13.74 7.69
CA ASN A 157 0.75 15.15 7.40
C ASN A 157 1.41 15.53 6.07
N THR A 158 0.65 16.12 5.16
CA THR A 158 1.12 16.60 3.84
C THR A 158 2.31 17.56 3.94
N THR A 159 2.51 18.20 5.08
CA THR A 159 3.67 19.03 5.37
C THR A 159 5.00 18.24 5.29
N GLN A 160 4.97 16.94 5.57
CA GLN A 160 6.16 16.08 5.44
C GLN A 160 6.45 15.67 3.97
N LEU A 161 5.44 15.63 3.12
CA LEU A 161 5.61 15.35 1.69
C LEU A 161 6.39 16.49 1.00
N ASN A 162 6.10 17.75 1.37
CA ASN A 162 6.77 18.91 0.80
C ASN A 162 8.24 19.09 1.29
N THR A 163 8.56 18.60 2.50
CA THR A 163 9.93 18.69 3.02
C THR A 163 10.86 17.65 2.43
N ASN A 164 10.37 16.49 2.04
CA ASN A 164 11.20 15.46 1.41
C ASN A 164 11.59 15.82 -0.04
N HIS A 165 10.79 16.61 -0.76
CA HIS A 165 11.19 17.15 -2.06
C HIS A 165 12.30 18.21 -1.97
N LYS A 166 12.45 18.88 -0.83
CA LYS A 166 13.50 19.91 -0.61
C LYS A 166 14.76 19.39 0.11
N LYS A 167 14.72 18.21 0.72
CA LYS A 167 15.82 17.65 1.54
C LYS A 167 16.62 16.53 0.88
N ASN A 168 16.79 16.53 -0.44
CA ASN A 168 17.89 15.81 -1.07
C ASN A 168 19.24 16.49 -0.86
N ARG A 169 19.43 17.08 0.33
CA ARG A 169 20.76 17.53 0.83
C ARG A 169 20.82 17.24 2.33
N VAL A 170 21.61 16.18 2.64
CA VAL A 170 22.34 15.94 3.90
C VAL A 170 21.53 15.58 5.17
N ILE A 171 21.99 14.48 5.78
CA ILE A 171 22.14 14.10 7.19
C ILE A 171 21.15 13.04 7.74
N SER A 172 21.77 11.92 7.97
CA SER A 172 21.76 11.00 9.12
C SER A 172 20.66 11.17 10.19
N GLY A 173 20.05 10.03 10.53
CA GLY A 173 19.70 9.69 11.90
C GLY A 173 18.36 10.17 12.40
N SER A 174 17.36 9.33 12.31
CA SER A 174 16.42 9.17 13.42
C SER A 174 15.69 7.82 13.30
N VAL A 175 15.85 7.06 14.36
CA VAL A 175 15.18 5.81 14.68
C VAL A 175 13.69 6.10 14.80
N PHE A 176 12.87 5.60 13.87
CA PHE A 176 11.43 5.58 14.05
C PHE A 176 11.01 4.27 14.68
N SER A 177 10.44 4.37 15.87
CA SER A 177 9.92 3.26 16.65
C SER A 177 8.78 2.54 15.91
N LYS A 178 8.67 1.23 16.14
CA LYS A 178 7.72 0.26 15.59
C LYS A 178 6.23 0.54 15.93
N GLN A 179 5.77 1.77 16.14
CA GLN A 179 4.45 2.05 16.72
C GLN A 179 3.49 2.87 15.85
N SER A 180 3.60 2.88 14.53
CA SER A 180 2.70 3.71 13.70
C SER A 180 1.99 2.93 12.60
N ILE A 181 1.63 1.67 12.83
CA ILE A 181 0.62 1.00 12.02
C ILE A 181 -0.67 1.00 12.82
N LEU A 182 -1.44 2.07 12.68
CA LEU A 182 -2.78 2.09 13.22
C LEU A 182 -3.66 1.21 12.33
N ILE A 183 -4.11 0.10 12.90
CA ILE A 183 -4.96 -0.89 12.23
C ILE A 183 -6.29 -0.24 11.91
N MET A 184 -6.61 -0.18 10.62
CA MET A 184 -7.92 0.20 10.14
C MET A 184 -8.78 -1.04 10.05
N VAL A 185 -9.59 -1.27 11.05
CA VAL A 185 -10.61 -2.31 11.03
C VAL A 185 -11.91 -1.67 10.54
N VAL A 186 -12.40 -2.14 9.41
CA VAL A 186 -13.72 -1.78 8.89
C VAL A 186 -14.70 -2.81 9.37
N LEU A 187 -15.67 -2.37 10.15
CA LEU A 187 -16.85 -3.16 10.48
C LEU A 187 -17.79 -3.28 9.28
#